data_71a02b45044c973c0944d92f157788a2
#
_entry.id   71a02b45044c973c0944d92f157788a2
#
_cell.length_a   1.000
_cell.length_b   1.000
_cell.length_c   1.000
_cell.angle_alpha   90.00
_cell.angle_beta   90.00
_cell.angle_gamma   90.00
#
_symmetry.space_group_name_H-M   'P 1'
#
loop_
_entity.id
_entity.type
_entity.pdbx_description
1 polymer ?
#
loop_
_entity_poly.entity_id
_entity_poly.type
_entity_poly.pdbx_seq_one_letter_code
_entity_poly.pdbx_strand_id
1 'polypeptide(L)'
;MASGAHLTCRAAFALAAAGMVALADGASGGAAAQGRLEARYDVTLAGIKLGQGTWIVDAGDDQFMAVASGMTTGLARVFGKGEGTSAARGLVRRNVFLPVSYSSTVTTGKKTEEVRITLNGGAVKEFEVKPPTPPSARRIPITDAHKRNVFDPMSASLIRVPDNGDLLAQDNCRRHAAIFDGRMRYDLTLAF
;
A
#
# COMPACT_ATOMS: atom_id res chain seq x y z
N MET A 1 -59.08 0.98 -65.67
CA MET A 1 -58.22 1.05 -66.88
C MET A 1 -56.84 0.72 -66.52
N ALA A 2 -56.32 -0.30 -67.10
CA ALA A 2 -54.98 -0.71 -67.44
C ALA A 2 -54.05 -1.00 -66.25
N SER A 3 -53.83 -2.29 -65.94
CA SER A 3 -52.92 -3.21 -66.63
C SER A 3 -51.44 -2.78 -66.38
N GLY A 4 -50.63 -3.52 -65.80
CA GLY A 4 -50.13 -4.84 -65.89
C GLY A 4 -48.67 -4.79 -65.60
N ALA A 5 -48.14 -5.73 -65.15
CA ALA A 5 -47.15 -6.68 -65.65
C ALA A 5 -46.19 -7.20 -64.59
N HIS A 6 -46.26 -8.47 -64.47
CA HIS A 6 -45.29 -9.30 -63.75
C HIS A 6 -43.92 -9.30 -64.44
N LEU A 7 -42.85 -9.30 -63.67
CA LEU A 7 -41.61 -9.95 -64.12
C LEU A 7 -40.88 -10.58 -62.92
N THR A 8 -40.88 -11.90 -62.93
CA THR A 8 -40.07 -12.78 -62.15
C THR A 8 -38.65 -12.82 -62.71
N CYS A 9 -37.67 -12.58 -61.94
CA CYS A 9 -36.31 -12.99 -62.29
C CYS A 9 -35.69 -13.77 -61.13
N ARG A 10 -35.67 -15.10 -61.31
CA ARG A 10 -34.88 -16.01 -60.51
C ARG A 10 -33.41 -15.91 -60.98
N ALA A 11 -32.54 -15.48 -60.17
CA ALA A 11 -31.08 -15.70 -60.30
C ALA A 11 -30.53 -16.35 -59.05
N ALA A 12 -30.23 -17.63 -59.22
CA ALA A 12 -29.47 -18.37 -58.19
C ALA A 12 -28.01 -17.93 -58.25
N PHE A 13 -27.54 -17.37 -57.17
CA PHE A 13 -26.10 -17.20 -56.95
C PHE A 13 -25.68 -18.07 -55.77
N ALA A 14 -25.00 -19.15 -56.10
CA ALA A 14 -24.24 -19.93 -55.14
C ALA A 14 -22.98 -19.13 -54.76
N LEU A 15 -22.92 -18.61 -53.55
CA LEU A 15 -21.70 -18.06 -52.99
C LEU A 15 -21.09 -19.07 -52.01
N ALA A 16 -19.90 -19.53 -52.37
CA ALA A 16 -19.03 -20.33 -51.54
C ALA A 16 -18.65 -19.51 -50.29
N ALA A 17 -19.08 -19.97 -49.13
CA ALA A 17 -18.60 -19.45 -47.84
C ALA A 17 -17.19 -19.96 -47.59
N ALA A 18 -16.19 -19.15 -47.90
CA ALA A 18 -14.85 -19.33 -47.40
C ALA A 18 -14.82 -19.00 -45.91
N GLY A 19 -14.73 -20.03 -45.08
CA GLY A 19 -14.59 -19.88 -43.63
C GLY A 19 -13.28 -19.20 -43.29
N MET A 20 -13.33 -17.96 -42.86
CA MET A 20 -12.25 -17.27 -42.18
C MET A 20 -12.32 -17.69 -40.72
N VAL A 21 -11.54 -18.70 -40.36
CA VAL A 21 -11.22 -19.00 -38.95
C VAL A 21 -10.33 -17.88 -38.47
N ALA A 22 -10.92 -16.90 -37.83
CA ALA A 22 -10.16 -15.94 -37.04
C ALA A 22 -9.61 -16.68 -35.82
N LEU A 23 -8.32 -17.00 -35.85
CA LEU A 23 -7.55 -17.34 -34.68
C LEU A 23 -7.55 -16.10 -33.80
N ALA A 24 -8.48 -16.04 -32.84
CA ALA A 24 -8.39 -15.14 -31.72
C ALA A 24 -7.19 -15.64 -30.90
N ASP A 25 -6.01 -15.06 -31.15
CA ASP A 25 -4.93 -15.08 -30.18
C ASP A 25 -5.50 -14.46 -28.91
N GLY A 26 -5.92 -15.33 -28.01
CA GLY A 26 -6.24 -14.98 -26.65
C GLY A 26 -4.96 -14.45 -26.01
N ALA A 27 -4.78 -13.14 -26.06
CA ALA A 27 -3.88 -12.48 -25.14
C ALA A 27 -4.37 -12.85 -23.74
N SER A 28 -3.78 -13.90 -23.18
CA SER A 28 -3.82 -14.14 -21.74
C SER A 28 -3.08 -12.97 -21.08
N GLY A 29 -3.77 -11.84 -20.99
CA GLY A 29 -3.38 -10.77 -20.10
C GLY A 29 -3.37 -11.39 -18.72
N GLY A 30 -2.17 -11.66 -18.20
CA GLY A 30 -2.01 -12.09 -16.82
C GLY A 30 -2.82 -11.14 -15.97
N ALA A 31 -3.78 -11.67 -15.22
CA ALA A 31 -4.57 -10.89 -14.28
C ALA A 31 -3.54 -10.24 -13.34
N ALA A 32 -3.41 -8.92 -13.46
CA ALA A 32 -2.59 -8.15 -12.56
C ALA A 32 -3.05 -8.48 -11.15
N ALA A 33 -2.17 -9.03 -10.32
CA ALA A 33 -2.49 -9.39 -8.94
C ALA A 33 -2.70 -8.10 -8.14
N GLN A 34 -3.90 -7.54 -8.22
CA GLN A 34 -4.31 -6.39 -7.43
C GLN A 34 -4.88 -6.91 -6.12
N GLY A 35 -4.20 -6.59 -5.04
CA GLY A 35 -4.63 -6.94 -3.69
C GLY A 35 -5.07 -5.71 -2.92
N ARG A 36 -6.25 -5.78 -2.30
CA ARG A 36 -6.70 -4.81 -1.30
C ARG A 36 -6.89 -5.51 0.03
N LEU A 37 -6.20 -5.03 1.03
CA LEU A 37 -6.38 -5.41 2.43
C LEU A 37 -7.07 -4.25 3.16
N GLU A 38 -8.13 -4.54 3.88
CA GLU A 38 -8.71 -3.65 4.87
C GLU A 38 -8.78 -4.39 6.21
N ALA A 39 -8.07 -3.88 7.20
CA ALA A 39 -8.04 -4.46 8.54
C ALA A 39 -8.51 -3.42 9.56
N ARG A 40 -9.36 -3.84 10.49
CA ARG A 40 -9.86 -3.03 11.60
C ARG A 40 -9.37 -3.63 12.90
N TYR A 41 -8.89 -2.79 13.78
CA TYR A 41 -8.27 -3.17 15.03
C TYR A 41 -8.99 -2.52 16.21
N ASP A 42 -9.27 -3.31 17.22
CA ASP A 42 -9.63 -2.82 18.55
C ASP A 42 -8.42 -2.99 19.46
N VAL A 43 -8.01 -1.91 20.10
CA VAL A 43 -6.93 -1.91 21.08
C VAL A 43 -7.54 -2.02 22.45
N THR A 44 -7.21 -3.10 23.18
CA THR A 44 -7.71 -3.36 24.53
C THR A 44 -6.57 -3.56 25.50
N LEU A 45 -6.77 -3.17 26.75
CA LEU A 45 -5.88 -3.46 27.85
C LEU A 45 -6.72 -4.00 29.01
N ALA A 46 -6.39 -5.20 29.48
CA ALA A 46 -7.15 -5.90 30.51
C ALA A 46 -8.67 -5.95 30.24
N GLY A 47 -9.06 -6.16 28.96
CA GLY A 47 -10.46 -6.21 28.53
C GLY A 47 -11.13 -4.84 28.31
N ILE A 48 -10.46 -3.74 28.64
CA ILE A 48 -10.99 -2.38 28.46
C ILE A 48 -10.56 -1.86 27.09
N LYS A 49 -11.54 -1.41 26.28
CA LYS A 49 -11.26 -0.81 24.97
C LYS A 49 -10.64 0.57 25.14
N LEU A 50 -9.43 0.72 24.63
CA LEU A 50 -8.65 1.96 24.69
C LEU A 50 -8.64 2.72 23.39
N GLY A 51 -8.79 2.01 22.26
CA GLY A 51 -8.69 2.64 20.95
C GLY A 51 -9.21 1.73 19.84
N GLN A 52 -9.26 2.30 18.67
CA GLN A 52 -9.55 1.59 17.43
C GLN A 52 -8.68 2.13 16.31
N GLY A 53 -8.43 1.30 15.33
CA GLY A 53 -7.66 1.66 14.15
C GLY A 53 -8.13 0.95 12.90
N THR A 54 -7.75 1.49 11.77
CA THR A 54 -7.99 0.91 10.45
C THR A 54 -6.69 0.94 9.67
N TRP A 55 -6.42 -0.11 8.94
CA TRP A 55 -5.30 -0.19 8.02
C TRP A 55 -5.80 -0.65 6.66
N ILE A 56 -5.52 0.13 5.62
CA ILE A 56 -5.90 -0.15 4.24
C ILE A 56 -4.62 -0.21 3.42
N VAL A 57 -4.45 -1.29 2.68
CA VAL A 57 -3.33 -1.47 1.75
C VAL A 57 -3.89 -1.83 0.39
N ASP A 58 -3.57 -1.04 -0.61
CA ASP A 58 -3.81 -1.33 -2.02
C ASP A 58 -2.46 -1.63 -2.67
N ALA A 59 -2.29 -2.83 -3.17
CA ALA A 59 -1.07 -3.26 -3.85
C ALA A 59 -1.40 -3.73 -5.27
N GLY A 60 -0.78 -3.10 -6.25
CA GLY A 60 -0.80 -3.49 -7.66
C GLY A 60 0.54 -4.10 -8.08
N ASP A 61 0.71 -4.30 -9.38
CA ASP A 61 1.91 -4.91 -9.93
C ASP A 61 3.16 -4.03 -9.82
N ASP A 62 2.98 -2.72 -9.95
CA ASP A 62 4.07 -1.75 -10.03
C ASP A 62 4.07 -0.72 -8.90
N GLN A 63 2.99 -0.57 -8.17
CA GLN A 63 2.84 0.43 -7.12
C GLN A 63 1.97 -0.07 -5.95
N PHE A 64 2.16 0.56 -4.79
CA PHE A 64 1.33 0.33 -3.63
C PHE A 64 0.98 1.65 -2.94
N MET A 65 -0.12 1.61 -2.21
CA MET A 65 -0.51 2.63 -1.25
C MET A 65 -0.97 1.95 0.05
N ALA A 66 -0.52 2.49 1.17
CA ALA A 66 -0.96 2.04 2.49
C ALA A 66 -1.41 3.26 3.30
N VAL A 67 -2.54 3.12 3.97
CA VAL A 67 -3.10 4.16 4.85
C VAL A 67 -3.49 3.52 6.17
N ALA A 68 -3.07 4.13 7.27
CA ALA A 68 -3.50 3.74 8.60
C ALA A 68 -4.13 4.94 9.31
N SER A 69 -5.14 4.69 10.11
CA SER A 69 -5.73 5.66 11.02
C SER A 69 -6.00 5.02 12.36
N GLY A 70 -5.99 5.82 13.42
CA GLY A 70 -6.30 5.33 14.75
C GLY A 70 -6.76 6.45 15.67
N MET A 71 -7.55 6.09 16.66
CA MET A 71 -8.01 7.02 17.68
C MET A 71 -8.22 6.35 19.02
N THR A 72 -8.06 7.10 20.09
CA THR A 72 -8.46 6.67 21.43
C THR A 72 -9.99 6.67 21.56
N THR A 73 -10.53 5.64 22.22
CA THR A 73 -11.98 5.48 22.42
C THR A 73 -12.30 5.13 23.88
N GLY A 74 -13.57 5.14 24.21
CA GLY A 74 -14.04 4.71 25.53
C GLY A 74 -13.42 5.50 26.68
N LEU A 75 -13.10 4.81 27.78
CA LEU A 75 -12.52 5.39 28.98
C LEU A 75 -11.15 6.01 28.77
N ALA A 76 -10.38 5.54 27.77
CA ALA A 76 -9.07 6.11 27.48
C ALA A 76 -9.13 7.60 27.08
N ARG A 77 -10.24 8.08 26.56
CA ARG A 77 -10.46 9.50 26.21
C ARG A 77 -10.46 10.43 27.43
N VAL A 78 -10.75 9.89 28.63
CA VAL A 78 -10.70 10.65 29.88
C VAL A 78 -9.26 11.01 30.24
N PHE A 79 -8.32 10.10 29.93
CA PHE A 79 -6.88 10.31 30.20
C PHE A 79 -6.18 11.09 29.08
N GLY A 80 -6.76 11.11 27.88
CA GLY A 80 -6.23 11.87 26.76
C GLY A 80 -6.92 11.49 25.44
N LYS A 81 -7.21 12.52 24.63
CA LYS A 81 -7.65 12.31 23.26
C LYS A 81 -6.42 12.15 22.38
N GLY A 82 -6.37 11.07 21.63
CA GLY A 82 -5.32 10.82 20.65
C GLY A 82 -5.96 10.35 19.35
N GLU A 83 -5.48 10.89 18.25
CA GLU A 83 -5.83 10.43 16.90
C GLU A 83 -4.62 10.56 15.99
N GLY A 84 -4.55 9.72 14.99
CA GLY A 84 -3.46 9.77 14.05
C GLY A 84 -3.82 9.15 12.72
N THR A 85 -3.15 9.62 11.70
CA THR A 85 -3.19 9.07 10.35
C THR A 85 -1.78 8.95 9.81
N SER A 86 -1.53 7.90 9.05
CA SER A 86 -0.28 7.71 8.32
C SER A 86 -0.57 7.18 6.94
N ALA A 87 0.22 7.59 5.96
CA ALA A 87 0.11 7.12 4.59
C ALA A 87 1.51 6.88 4.00
N ALA A 88 1.65 5.80 3.26
CA ALA A 88 2.82 5.52 2.46
C ALA A 88 2.43 5.18 1.03
N ARG A 89 3.28 5.54 0.09
CA ARG A 89 3.20 5.12 -1.32
C ARG A 89 4.57 4.71 -1.80
N GLY A 90 4.56 3.80 -2.73
CA GLY A 90 5.81 3.35 -3.33
C GLY A 90 5.59 2.47 -4.54
N LEU A 91 6.70 1.94 -5.02
CA LEU A 91 6.75 1.05 -6.15
C LEU A 91 6.86 -0.40 -5.68
N VAL A 92 6.33 -1.30 -6.48
CA VAL A 92 6.55 -2.74 -6.35
C VAL A 92 7.54 -3.14 -7.43
N ARG A 93 8.69 -3.70 -7.03
CA ARG A 93 9.71 -4.18 -7.95
C ARG A 93 10.26 -5.51 -7.46
N ARG A 94 10.24 -6.53 -8.30
CA ARG A 94 10.77 -7.87 -7.96
C ARG A 94 10.27 -8.38 -6.60
N ASN A 95 8.98 -8.25 -6.33
CA ASN A 95 8.37 -8.64 -5.05
C ASN A 95 8.80 -7.81 -3.81
N VAL A 96 9.39 -6.64 -4.01
CA VAL A 96 9.79 -5.74 -2.91
C VAL A 96 9.00 -4.45 -2.97
N PHE A 97 8.49 -4.02 -1.83
CA PHE A 97 7.89 -2.70 -1.66
C PHE A 97 9.00 -1.66 -1.49
N LEU A 98 9.12 -0.76 -2.46
CA LEU A 98 10.11 0.32 -2.46
C LEU A 98 9.41 1.63 -2.10
N PRO A 99 9.64 2.19 -0.91
CA PRO A 99 8.98 3.41 -0.49
C PRO A 99 9.41 4.61 -1.33
N VAL A 100 8.45 5.49 -1.63
CA VAL A 100 8.67 6.77 -2.33
C VAL A 100 8.26 7.93 -1.45
N SER A 101 7.14 7.84 -0.75
CA SER A 101 6.69 8.89 0.16
C SER A 101 6.00 8.30 1.39
N TYR A 102 6.21 8.96 2.51
CA TYR A 102 5.54 8.68 3.78
C TYR A 102 5.11 9.99 4.43
N SER A 103 3.93 9.97 5.02
CA SER A 103 3.44 11.06 5.86
C SER A 103 2.73 10.50 7.08
N SER A 104 2.84 11.20 8.20
CA SER A 104 2.11 10.88 9.43
C SER A 104 1.71 12.16 10.13
N THR A 105 0.49 12.17 10.65
CA THR A 105 -0.02 13.24 11.52
C THR A 105 -0.61 12.58 12.76
N VAL A 106 -0.12 12.96 13.92
CA VAL A 106 -0.59 12.45 15.22
C VAL A 106 -0.93 13.62 16.12
N THR A 107 -2.17 13.64 16.61
CA THR A 107 -2.64 14.64 17.58
C THR A 107 -2.87 13.97 18.92
N THR A 108 -2.21 14.47 19.96
CA THR A 108 -2.38 14.02 21.34
C THR A 108 -2.71 15.22 22.20
N GLY A 109 -3.94 15.28 22.67
CA GLY A 109 -4.45 16.46 23.38
C GLY A 109 -4.44 17.69 22.49
N LYS A 110 -3.59 18.67 22.80
CA LYS A 110 -3.41 19.92 22.02
C LYS A 110 -2.16 19.92 21.13
N LYS A 111 -1.38 18.85 21.15
CA LYS A 111 -0.13 18.74 20.36
C LYS A 111 -0.41 17.95 19.09
N THR A 112 -0.05 18.53 17.98
CA THR A 112 -0.02 17.85 16.69
C THR A 112 1.42 17.70 16.23
N GLU A 113 1.77 16.49 15.85
CA GLU A 113 3.06 16.14 15.27
C GLU A 113 2.87 15.67 13.85
N GLU A 114 3.68 16.20 12.94
CA GLU A 114 3.67 15.83 11.54
C GLU A 114 5.06 15.34 11.12
N VAL A 115 5.07 14.33 10.28
CA VAL A 115 6.27 13.82 9.62
C VAL A 115 5.97 13.67 8.15
N ARG A 116 6.91 14.10 7.30
CA ARG A 116 6.90 13.84 5.86
C ARG A 116 8.27 13.37 5.44
N ILE A 117 8.33 12.31 4.65
CA ILE A 117 9.58 11.73 4.16
C ILE A 117 9.42 11.41 2.68
N THR A 118 10.38 11.82 1.87
CA THR A 118 10.51 11.42 0.47
C THR A 118 11.73 10.53 0.31
N LEU A 119 11.55 9.39 -0.36
CA LEU A 119 12.60 8.39 -0.56
C LEU A 119 12.77 8.07 -2.05
N ASN A 120 13.95 7.61 -2.39
CA ASN A 120 14.23 7.03 -3.69
C ASN A 120 15.27 5.90 -3.55
N GLY A 121 14.89 4.68 -3.94
CA GLY A 121 15.78 3.52 -3.87
C GLY A 121 16.29 3.22 -2.46
N GLY A 122 15.44 3.40 -1.43
CA GLY A 122 15.82 3.22 -0.03
C GLY A 122 16.68 4.35 0.57
N ALA A 123 16.90 5.44 -0.16
CA ALA A 123 17.58 6.63 0.35
C ALA A 123 16.57 7.76 0.62
N VAL A 124 16.61 8.32 1.80
CA VAL A 124 15.84 9.52 2.15
C VAL A 124 16.41 10.70 1.37
N LYS A 125 15.57 11.36 0.58
CA LYS A 125 15.90 12.57 -0.18
C LYS A 125 15.58 13.82 0.61
N GLU A 126 14.40 13.85 1.19
CA GLU A 126 13.91 14.97 1.98
C GLU A 126 13.09 14.43 3.15
N PHE A 127 13.14 15.14 4.27
CA PHE A 127 12.23 14.88 5.38
C PHE A 127 11.94 16.17 6.15
N GLU A 128 10.74 16.25 6.68
CA GLU A 128 10.28 17.34 7.53
C GLU A 128 9.58 16.76 8.75
N VAL A 129 9.85 17.36 9.91
CA VAL A 129 9.22 16.99 11.19
C VAL A 129 8.71 18.25 11.86
N LYS A 130 7.43 18.29 12.20
CA LYS A 130 6.77 19.39 12.93
C LYS A 130 6.12 18.87 14.20
N PRO A 131 6.34 19.55 15.34
CA PRO A 131 7.36 20.57 15.56
C PRO A 131 8.78 19.98 15.41
N PRO A 132 9.78 20.81 15.15
CA PRO A 132 11.16 20.33 15.07
C PRO A 132 11.55 19.57 16.33
N THR A 133 12.32 18.51 16.13
CA THR A 133 12.80 17.69 17.24
C THR A 133 13.77 18.49 18.10
N PRO A 134 13.49 18.71 19.40
CA PRO A 134 14.37 19.48 20.25
C PRO A 134 15.73 18.80 20.43
N PRO A 135 16.82 19.56 20.53
CA PRO A 135 18.13 19.00 20.83
C PRO A 135 18.13 18.22 22.16
N SER A 136 18.84 17.10 22.18
CA SER A 136 19.00 16.30 23.40
C SER A 136 20.37 15.61 23.39
N ALA A 137 21.11 15.72 24.48
CA ALA A 137 22.39 15.03 24.63
C ALA A 137 22.25 13.49 24.61
N ARG A 138 21.07 12.96 24.84
CA ARG A 138 20.77 11.51 24.78
C ARG A 138 20.40 11.01 23.39
N ARG A 139 20.29 11.90 22.42
CA ARG A 139 19.89 11.52 21.07
C ARG A 139 21.11 11.41 20.17
N ILE A 140 21.20 10.29 19.46
CA ILE A 140 22.20 10.12 18.40
C ILE A 140 21.83 11.06 17.26
N PRO A 141 22.73 11.97 16.83
CA PRO A 141 22.49 12.84 15.69
C PRO A 141 22.23 12.03 14.42
N ILE A 142 21.26 12.47 13.60
CA ILE A 142 20.99 11.89 12.30
C ILE A 142 22.12 12.28 11.35
N THR A 143 22.78 11.28 10.77
CA THR A 143 23.82 11.45 9.74
C THR A 143 23.31 10.96 8.38
N ASP A 144 24.05 11.19 7.31
CA ASP A 144 23.68 10.67 5.99
C ASP A 144 23.70 9.15 5.91
N ALA A 145 24.49 8.48 6.74
CA ALA A 145 24.47 7.02 6.83
C ALA A 145 23.13 6.49 7.38
N HIS A 146 22.49 7.21 8.28
CA HIS A 146 21.19 6.84 8.84
C HIS A 146 20.03 6.99 7.85
N LYS A 147 20.24 7.66 6.73
CA LYS A 147 19.25 7.95 5.69
C LYS A 147 19.36 7.02 4.47
N ARG A 148 20.23 6.00 4.52
CA ARG A 148 20.48 5.07 3.42
C ARG A 148 20.01 3.67 3.75
N ASN A 149 19.51 2.97 2.75
CA ASN A 149 19.00 1.59 2.85
C ASN A 149 17.94 1.45 3.95
N VAL A 150 16.96 2.36 3.93
CA VAL A 150 15.90 2.41 4.92
C VAL A 150 14.53 2.35 4.28
N PHE A 151 13.58 1.90 5.06
CA PHE A 151 12.15 2.00 4.82
C PHE A 151 11.56 3.10 5.69
N ASP A 152 10.40 3.62 5.30
CA ASP A 152 9.53 4.30 6.26
C ASP A 152 8.78 3.29 7.14
N PRO A 153 8.19 3.71 8.27
CA PRO A 153 7.53 2.81 9.22
C PRO A 153 6.38 2.01 8.61
N MET A 154 5.63 2.59 7.68
CA MET A 154 4.47 1.94 7.05
C MET A 154 4.92 0.91 6.02
N SER A 155 5.83 1.27 5.12
CA SER A 155 6.35 0.36 4.11
C SER A 155 7.15 -0.80 4.72
N ALA A 156 7.83 -0.57 5.86
CA ALA A 156 8.54 -1.60 6.59
C ALA A 156 7.62 -2.70 7.14
N SER A 157 6.37 -2.38 7.42
CA SER A 157 5.38 -3.34 7.94
C SER A 157 4.73 -4.21 6.86
N LEU A 158 4.94 -3.88 5.57
CA LEU A 158 4.40 -4.65 4.47
C LEU A 158 5.30 -5.83 4.13
N ILE A 159 4.71 -7.02 4.09
CA ILE A 159 5.38 -8.26 3.65
C ILE A 159 4.61 -8.79 2.45
N ARG A 160 5.29 -8.98 1.34
CA ARG A 160 4.70 -9.65 0.20
C ARG A 160 5.04 -11.14 0.27
N VAL A 161 4.01 -11.95 0.24
CA VAL A 161 4.12 -13.40 0.10
C VAL A 161 3.93 -13.74 -1.38
N PRO A 162 4.73 -14.63 -1.98
CA PRO A 162 4.51 -15.10 -3.34
C PRO A 162 3.10 -15.70 -3.53
N ASP A 163 2.55 -15.59 -4.73
CA ASP A 163 1.15 -16.00 -5.03
C ASP A 163 0.86 -17.48 -4.67
N ASN A 164 1.88 -18.34 -4.76
CA ASN A 164 1.79 -19.76 -4.37
C ASN A 164 2.39 -20.05 -2.98
N GLY A 165 2.70 -18.99 -2.21
CA GLY A 165 3.32 -19.12 -0.90
C GLY A 165 2.28 -19.33 0.22
N ASP A 166 2.67 -20.14 1.21
CA ASP A 166 1.89 -20.26 2.46
C ASP A 166 2.03 -18.95 3.25
N LEU A 167 0.90 -18.26 3.46
CA LEU A 167 0.84 -17.01 4.24
C LEU A 167 1.34 -17.20 5.68
N LEU A 168 1.21 -18.40 6.23
CA LEU A 168 1.60 -18.73 7.59
C LEU A 168 3.01 -19.35 7.68
N ALA A 169 3.73 -19.43 6.57
CA ALA A 169 5.09 -19.94 6.58
C ALA A 169 5.99 -19.13 7.52
N GLN A 170 6.74 -19.81 8.37
CA GLN A 170 7.65 -19.17 9.34
C GLN A 170 8.66 -18.22 8.68
N ASP A 171 9.10 -18.52 7.46
CA ASP A 171 10.04 -17.70 6.72
C ASP A 171 9.49 -16.31 6.38
N ASN A 172 8.18 -16.15 6.27
CA ASN A 172 7.55 -14.84 6.08
C ASN A 172 7.75 -13.92 7.30
N CYS A 173 7.94 -14.50 8.48
CA CYS A 173 8.22 -13.78 9.72
C CYS A 173 9.71 -13.52 9.96
N ARG A 174 10.61 -14.07 9.13
CA ARG A 174 12.05 -13.82 9.25
C ARG A 174 12.46 -12.63 8.41
N ARG A 175 12.50 -11.46 9.03
CA ARG A 175 12.79 -10.22 8.32
C ARG A 175 13.63 -9.28 9.18
N HIS A 176 14.54 -8.61 8.52
CA HIS A 176 15.26 -7.47 9.05
C HIS A 176 14.94 -6.23 8.22
N ALA A 177 14.58 -5.12 8.86
CA ALA A 177 14.30 -3.86 8.20
C ALA A 177 14.94 -2.70 8.98
N ALA A 178 15.72 -1.89 8.27
CA ALA A 178 16.18 -0.60 8.78
C ALA A 178 15.10 0.44 8.50
N ILE A 179 14.65 1.14 9.51
CA ILE A 179 13.52 2.07 9.45
C ILE A 179 13.99 3.47 9.80
N PHE A 180 13.55 4.45 9.02
CA PHE A 180 13.72 5.88 9.30
C PHE A 180 12.34 6.53 9.43
N ASP A 181 12.07 7.10 10.60
CA ASP A 181 10.77 7.69 10.93
C ASP A 181 10.76 9.24 10.89
N GLY A 182 11.86 9.85 10.41
CA GLY A 182 12.06 11.29 10.41
C GLY A 182 12.74 11.82 11.68
N ARG A 183 12.75 11.06 12.77
CA ARG A 183 13.34 11.44 14.06
C ARG A 183 14.53 10.60 14.45
N MET A 184 14.53 9.34 14.03
CA MET A 184 15.61 8.38 14.29
C MET A 184 15.66 7.30 13.21
N ARG A 185 16.75 6.56 13.18
CA ARG A 185 16.86 5.28 12.49
C ARG A 185 16.91 4.18 13.53
N TYR A 186 16.17 3.13 13.31
CA TYR A 186 16.19 1.90 14.10
C TYR A 186 16.06 0.67 13.21
N ASP A 187 16.49 -0.46 13.74
CA ASP A 187 16.45 -1.73 13.04
C ASP A 187 15.37 -2.61 13.69
N LEU A 188 14.50 -3.17 12.87
CA LEU A 188 13.48 -4.12 13.27
C LEU A 188 13.90 -5.50 12.78
N THR A 189 13.96 -6.47 13.69
CA THR A 189 14.15 -7.87 13.36
C THR A 189 12.91 -8.63 13.79
N LEU A 190 12.28 -9.29 12.82
CA LEU A 190 11.19 -10.23 13.08
C LEU A 190 11.81 -11.64 13.13
N ALA A 191 11.42 -12.40 14.12
CA ALA A 191 11.75 -13.81 14.29
C ALA A 191 10.46 -14.57 14.64
N PHE A 192 10.40 -15.82 14.20
CA PHE A 192 9.31 -16.73 14.56
C PHE A 192 9.69 -17.48 15.83
#